data_748880322af9b7ecaa725b5641682dff
#
_entry.id   748880322af9b7ecaa725b5641682dff
#
_cell.length_a   1.000
_cell.length_b   1.000
_cell.length_c   1.000
_cell.angle_alpha   90.00
_cell.angle_beta   90.00
_cell.angle_gamma   90.00
#
_symmetry.space_group_name_H-M   'P 1'
#
loop_
_entity.id
_entity.type
_entity.pdbx_description
1 polymer ?
#
loop_
_entity_poly.entity_id
_entity_poly.type
_entity_poly.pdbx_seq_one_letter_code
_entity_poly.pdbx_strand_id
1 'polypeptide(L)'
;MPLHKVVANDWNPNKVAQRELALLYISIKADGYTQPVVTVRDEEHDQWIVVDGFHRFRVAYEFADIQHATGGLLPIVELEGRTPNDLMASTVRHNRARGKHQVASMGQLVFSMLEGGWTDAEVCHELGMEPDEILRLKHVTGFSKLFADAGYRRSWETRRMGRLRREWLAEHPEDVAP
;
A
#
# COMPACT_ATOMS: atom_id res chain seq x y z
N MET A 1 -24.17 -1.66 -8.00
CA MET A 1 -23.59 -3.01 -8.20
C MET A 1 -24.11 -3.94 -7.10
N PRO A 2 -24.58 -5.14 -7.37
CA PRO A 2 -24.94 -6.10 -6.32
C PRO A 2 -23.75 -6.41 -5.42
N LEU A 3 -23.95 -6.32 -4.10
CA LEU A 3 -22.87 -6.46 -3.12
C LEU A 3 -22.13 -7.79 -3.20
N HIS A 4 -22.85 -8.88 -3.52
CA HIS A 4 -22.26 -10.23 -3.65
C HIS A 4 -21.27 -10.37 -4.82
N LYS A 5 -21.28 -9.43 -5.78
CA LYS A 5 -20.32 -9.37 -6.89
C LYS A 5 -19.08 -8.52 -6.57
N VAL A 6 -19.05 -7.84 -5.42
CA VAL A 6 -17.92 -7.01 -5.02
C VAL A 6 -17.09 -7.76 -3.98
N VAL A 7 -15.78 -7.84 -4.20
CA VAL A 7 -14.84 -8.56 -3.33
C VAL A 7 -13.74 -7.64 -2.84
N ALA A 8 -13.25 -7.94 -1.64
CA ALA A 8 -12.08 -7.28 -1.09
C ALA A 8 -10.82 -7.62 -1.90
N ASN A 9 -9.87 -6.70 -1.98
CA ASN A 9 -8.52 -7.03 -2.40
C ASN A 9 -7.72 -7.63 -1.22
N ASP A 10 -6.70 -8.41 -1.52
CA ASP A 10 -5.82 -9.06 -0.55
C ASP A 10 -4.59 -8.20 -0.19
N TRP A 11 -4.32 -7.11 -0.97
CA TRP A 11 -3.17 -6.23 -0.80
C TRP A 11 -3.48 -4.92 -0.04
N ASN A 12 -4.70 -4.74 0.47
CA ASN A 12 -5.06 -3.48 1.15
C ASN A 12 -4.31 -3.34 2.48
N PRO A 13 -3.44 -2.33 2.64
CA PRO A 13 -2.65 -2.15 3.85
C PRO A 13 -3.45 -1.63 5.04
N ASN A 14 -4.69 -1.17 4.83
CA ASN A 14 -5.46 -0.49 5.85
C ASN A 14 -6.19 -1.46 6.79
N LYS A 15 -5.71 -1.53 8.03
CA LYS A 15 -6.45 -2.11 9.14
C LYS A 15 -7.21 -0.99 9.85
N VAL A 16 -8.53 -1.00 9.76
CA VAL A 16 -9.38 -0.03 10.47
C VAL A 16 -9.46 -0.37 11.93
N ALA A 17 -9.30 0.65 12.79
CA ALA A 17 -9.75 0.54 14.16
C ALA A 17 -11.29 0.44 14.19
N GLN A 18 -11.84 -0.41 15.05
CA GLN A 18 -13.31 -0.63 15.13
C GLN A 18 -14.08 0.67 15.36
N ARG A 19 -13.48 1.62 16.09
CA ARG A 19 -14.08 2.93 16.35
C ARG A 19 -14.31 3.75 15.08
N GLU A 20 -13.37 3.73 14.17
CA GLU A 20 -13.45 4.44 12.89
C GLU A 20 -14.50 3.81 11.97
N LEU A 21 -14.57 2.47 11.97
CA LEU A 21 -15.60 1.75 11.23
C LEU A 21 -17.00 2.06 11.76
N ALA A 22 -17.16 2.14 13.09
CA ALA A 22 -18.43 2.51 13.72
C ALA A 22 -18.88 3.94 13.36
N LEU A 23 -17.95 4.90 13.33
CA LEU A 23 -18.25 6.27 12.90
C LEU A 23 -18.69 6.32 11.43
N LEU A 24 -18.00 5.56 10.57
CA LEU A 24 -18.36 5.47 9.16
C LEU A 24 -19.73 4.80 8.95
N TYR A 25 -20.04 3.76 9.73
CA TYR A 25 -21.37 3.14 9.74
C TYR A 25 -22.47 4.17 10.11
N ILE A 26 -22.26 4.96 11.18
CA ILE A 26 -23.22 6.01 11.60
C ILE A 26 -23.41 7.03 10.47
N SER A 27 -22.33 7.47 9.84
CA SER A 27 -22.39 8.42 8.72
C SER A 27 -23.17 7.84 7.53
N ILE A 28 -22.87 6.61 7.11
CA ILE A 28 -23.56 5.97 5.99
C ILE A 28 -25.04 5.73 6.32
N LYS A 29 -25.36 5.40 7.55
CA LYS A 29 -26.74 5.21 7.99
C LYS A 29 -27.54 6.51 7.97
N ALA A 30 -26.92 7.64 8.32
CA ALA A 30 -27.54 8.95 8.35
C ALA A 30 -27.67 9.59 6.95
N ASP A 31 -26.59 9.55 6.18
CA ASP A 31 -26.42 10.35 4.96
C ASP A 31 -26.43 9.49 3.68
N GLY A 32 -26.39 8.17 3.80
CA GLY A 32 -26.16 7.25 2.70
C GLY A 32 -24.69 7.25 2.22
N TYR A 33 -24.46 6.62 1.06
CA TYR A 33 -23.15 6.61 0.45
C TYR A 33 -22.86 7.92 -0.28
N THR A 34 -22.13 8.82 0.34
CA THR A 34 -21.72 10.11 -0.26
C THR A 34 -20.57 9.97 -1.27
N GLN A 35 -19.84 8.87 -1.22
CA GLN A 35 -18.76 8.56 -2.16
C GLN A 35 -18.84 7.09 -2.59
N PRO A 36 -18.67 6.77 -3.88
CA PRO A 36 -18.66 5.40 -4.36
C PRO A 36 -17.39 4.65 -3.92
N VAL A 37 -17.45 3.32 -3.97
CA VAL A 37 -16.30 2.44 -3.85
C VAL A 37 -15.65 2.33 -5.22
N VAL A 38 -14.31 2.49 -5.28
CA VAL A 38 -13.56 2.36 -6.52
C VAL A 38 -13.18 0.91 -6.72
N THR A 39 -13.50 0.36 -7.87
CA THR A 39 -13.31 -1.06 -8.19
C THR A 39 -12.65 -1.24 -9.55
N VAL A 40 -12.15 -2.43 -9.80
CA VAL A 40 -11.77 -2.93 -11.13
C VAL A 40 -12.53 -4.20 -11.40
N ARG A 41 -12.89 -4.43 -12.65
CA ARG A 41 -13.56 -5.66 -13.05
C ARG A 41 -12.54 -6.80 -13.17
N ASP A 42 -12.89 -7.92 -12.55
CA ASP A 42 -12.28 -9.22 -12.77
C ASP A 42 -13.21 -10.01 -13.72
N GLU A 43 -12.82 -10.07 -14.99
CA GLU A 43 -13.63 -10.72 -16.02
C GLU A 43 -13.66 -12.25 -15.87
N GLU A 44 -12.58 -12.82 -15.33
CA GLU A 44 -12.44 -14.26 -15.16
C GLU A 44 -13.46 -14.81 -14.16
N HIS A 45 -13.73 -14.08 -13.08
CA HIS A 45 -14.65 -14.48 -12.01
C HIS A 45 -15.99 -13.73 -12.01
N ASP A 46 -16.23 -12.85 -12.99
CA ASP A 46 -17.41 -11.95 -13.09
C ASP A 46 -17.69 -11.18 -11.78
N GLN A 47 -16.63 -10.59 -11.21
CA GLN A 47 -16.69 -9.86 -9.96
C GLN A 47 -15.93 -8.52 -10.04
N TRP A 48 -16.10 -7.67 -9.03
CA TRP A 48 -15.45 -6.36 -8.91
C TRP A 48 -14.55 -6.34 -7.68
N ILE A 49 -13.25 -6.15 -7.89
CA ILE A 49 -12.25 -6.08 -6.82
C ILE A 49 -12.15 -4.63 -6.32
N VAL A 50 -12.25 -4.43 -5.01
CA VAL A 50 -12.13 -3.11 -4.38
C VAL A 50 -10.70 -2.59 -4.49
N VAL A 51 -10.53 -1.39 -5.06
CA VAL A 51 -9.26 -0.67 -5.15
C VAL A 51 -9.17 0.42 -4.07
N ASP A 52 -10.26 1.20 -3.89
CA ASP A 52 -10.38 2.20 -2.82
C ASP A 52 -11.79 2.19 -2.23
N GLY A 53 -11.89 2.63 -0.96
CA GLY A 53 -13.15 2.63 -0.23
C GLY A 53 -13.44 1.32 0.49
N PHE A 54 -12.41 0.54 0.81
CA PHE A 54 -12.52 -0.73 1.52
C PHE A 54 -13.40 -0.67 2.79
N HIS A 55 -13.31 0.41 3.57
CA HIS A 55 -14.15 0.58 4.78
C HIS A 55 -15.62 0.79 4.44
N ARG A 56 -15.92 1.51 3.36
CA ARG A 56 -17.29 1.67 2.84
C ARG A 56 -17.87 0.34 2.34
N PHE A 57 -17.04 -0.46 1.67
CA PHE A 57 -17.40 -1.83 1.30
C PHE A 57 -17.65 -2.69 2.54
N ARG A 58 -16.78 -2.64 3.56
CA ARG A 58 -16.97 -3.39 4.82
C ARG A 58 -18.26 -3.02 5.53
N VAL A 59 -18.61 -1.74 5.59
CA VAL A 59 -19.91 -1.31 6.16
C VAL A 59 -21.07 -1.94 5.42
N ALA A 60 -21.06 -1.93 4.07
CA ALA A 60 -22.09 -2.62 3.30
C ALA A 60 -22.14 -4.13 3.57
N TYR A 61 -20.99 -4.75 3.76
CA TYR A 61 -20.88 -6.20 3.92
C TYR A 61 -21.21 -6.68 5.33
N GLU A 62 -20.84 -5.93 6.37
CA GLU A 62 -20.96 -6.35 7.77
C GLU A 62 -22.29 -5.94 8.43
N PHE A 63 -22.97 -4.90 7.92
CA PHE A 63 -24.17 -4.34 8.58
C PHE A 63 -25.44 -4.62 7.77
N ALA A 64 -26.28 -5.53 8.30
CA ALA A 64 -27.52 -5.98 7.65
C ALA A 64 -28.54 -4.85 7.40
N ASP A 65 -28.62 -3.87 8.28
CA ASP A 65 -29.52 -2.72 8.13
C ASP A 65 -29.09 -1.81 6.96
N ILE A 66 -27.80 -1.67 6.73
CA ILE A 66 -27.27 -0.97 5.54
C ILE A 66 -27.59 -1.75 4.27
N GLN A 67 -27.39 -3.08 4.29
CA GLN A 67 -27.77 -3.94 3.15
C GLN A 67 -29.26 -3.81 2.81
N HIS A 68 -30.10 -3.83 3.82
CA HIS A 68 -31.53 -3.67 3.63
C HIS A 68 -31.89 -2.29 3.07
N ALA A 69 -31.31 -1.22 3.64
CA ALA A 69 -31.55 0.16 3.20
C ALA A 69 -31.08 0.43 1.76
N THR A 70 -30.02 -0.22 1.31
CA THR A 70 -29.47 -0.09 -0.05
C THR A 70 -30.05 -1.10 -1.04
N GLY A 71 -30.95 -1.99 -0.60
CA GLY A 71 -31.45 -3.11 -1.44
C GLY A 71 -30.35 -4.09 -1.88
N GLY A 72 -29.29 -4.23 -1.09
CA GLY A 72 -28.15 -5.10 -1.39
C GLY A 72 -27.23 -4.52 -2.49
N LEU A 73 -27.34 -3.24 -2.77
CA LEU A 73 -26.51 -2.56 -3.79
C LEU A 73 -25.43 -1.71 -3.15
N LEU A 74 -24.26 -1.70 -3.79
CA LEU A 74 -23.12 -0.84 -3.44
C LEU A 74 -22.85 0.15 -4.59
N PRO A 75 -22.74 1.45 -4.34
CA PRO A 75 -22.31 2.40 -5.36
C PRO A 75 -20.82 2.19 -5.66
N ILE A 76 -20.51 1.96 -6.92
CA ILE A 76 -19.13 1.75 -7.39
C ILE A 76 -18.77 2.70 -8.52
N VAL A 77 -17.45 2.92 -8.68
CA VAL A 77 -16.82 3.44 -9.90
C VAL A 77 -15.82 2.40 -10.37
N GLU A 78 -15.90 2.02 -11.63
CA GLU A 78 -15.00 1.05 -12.25
C GLU A 78 -13.81 1.77 -12.88
N LEU A 79 -12.59 1.28 -12.62
CA LEU A 79 -11.36 1.69 -13.28
C LEU A 79 -11.07 0.73 -14.43
N GLU A 80 -11.01 1.25 -15.65
CA GLU A 80 -10.73 0.47 -16.86
C GLU A 80 -9.23 0.46 -17.20
N GLY A 81 -8.78 -0.60 -17.89
CA GLY A 81 -7.46 -0.67 -18.53
C GLY A 81 -6.27 -0.65 -17.57
N ARG A 82 -6.39 -1.22 -16.36
CA ARG A 82 -5.35 -1.21 -15.35
C ARG A 82 -4.71 -2.58 -15.16
N THR A 83 -3.36 -2.59 -15.03
CA THR A 83 -2.61 -3.79 -14.62
C THR A 83 -2.71 -4.00 -13.10
N PRO A 84 -2.43 -5.19 -12.55
CA PRO A 84 -2.37 -5.42 -11.11
C PRO A 84 -1.44 -4.44 -10.36
N ASN A 85 -0.29 -4.11 -10.95
CA ASN A 85 0.64 -3.15 -10.38
C ASN A 85 0.06 -1.73 -10.36
N ASP A 86 -0.64 -1.30 -11.42
CA ASP A 86 -1.34 -0.01 -11.45
C ASP A 86 -2.41 0.08 -10.37
N LEU A 87 -3.10 -1.02 -10.09
CA LEU A 87 -4.13 -1.09 -9.05
C LEU A 87 -3.54 -0.96 -7.65
N MET A 88 -2.42 -1.65 -7.38
CA MET A 88 -1.68 -1.48 -6.12
C MET A 88 -1.21 -0.04 -5.95
N ALA A 89 -0.59 0.54 -6.98
CA ALA A 89 -0.17 1.95 -6.97
C ALA A 89 -1.35 2.90 -6.75
N SER A 90 -2.49 2.64 -7.38
CA SER A 90 -3.72 3.43 -7.20
C SER A 90 -4.21 3.37 -5.74
N THR A 91 -4.27 2.18 -5.15
CA THR A 91 -4.64 1.99 -3.74
C THR A 91 -3.74 2.81 -2.82
N VAL A 92 -2.43 2.80 -3.05
CA VAL A 92 -1.48 3.57 -2.24
C VAL A 92 -1.66 5.06 -2.41
N ARG A 93 -1.78 5.55 -3.67
CA ARG A 93 -2.00 6.98 -3.94
C ARG A 93 -3.25 7.50 -3.24
N HIS A 94 -4.37 6.78 -3.35
CA HIS A 94 -5.62 7.13 -2.67
C HIS A 94 -5.47 7.16 -1.15
N ASN A 95 -4.76 6.18 -0.59
CA ASN A 95 -4.52 6.11 0.83
C ASN A 95 -3.59 7.23 1.31
N ARG A 96 -2.46 7.48 0.63
CA ARG A 96 -1.51 8.56 0.99
C ARG A 96 -2.14 9.95 0.94
N ALA A 97 -2.99 10.20 -0.04
CA ALA A 97 -3.69 11.49 -0.16
C ALA A 97 -4.61 11.78 1.04
N ARG A 98 -5.00 10.77 1.82
CA ARG A 98 -5.91 10.89 2.98
C ARG A 98 -5.23 10.99 4.34
N GLY A 99 -3.91 10.79 4.47
CA GLY A 99 -3.17 10.96 5.73
C GLY A 99 -2.34 9.77 6.21
N LYS A 100 -2.19 9.59 7.53
CA LYS A 100 -1.22 8.69 8.16
C LYS A 100 -1.44 7.21 7.87
N HIS A 101 -0.36 6.48 7.56
CA HIS A 101 -0.37 5.05 7.21
C HIS A 101 0.44 4.20 8.19
N GLN A 102 0.11 2.90 8.28
CA GLN A 102 0.95 1.94 8.99
C GLN A 102 2.18 1.58 8.15
N VAL A 103 3.36 1.91 8.66
CA VAL A 103 4.66 1.72 7.98
C VAL A 103 4.90 0.28 7.52
N ALA A 104 4.53 -0.70 8.35
CA ALA A 104 4.72 -2.12 8.01
C ALA A 104 3.90 -2.56 6.78
N SER A 105 2.64 -2.14 6.69
CA SER A 105 1.77 -2.47 5.55
C SER A 105 2.20 -1.76 4.27
N MET A 106 2.69 -0.53 4.39
CA MET A 106 3.26 0.21 3.27
C MET A 106 4.54 -0.45 2.74
N GLY A 107 5.40 -0.93 3.66
CA GLY A 107 6.60 -1.66 3.31
C GLY A 107 6.30 -2.93 2.50
N GLN A 108 5.32 -3.73 2.90
CA GLN A 108 4.91 -4.94 2.17
C GLN A 108 4.40 -4.61 0.76
N LEU A 109 3.65 -3.52 0.62
CA LEU A 109 3.12 -3.10 -0.67
C LEU A 109 4.22 -2.64 -1.64
N VAL A 110 5.14 -1.78 -1.16
CA VAL A 110 6.33 -1.38 -1.93
C VAL A 110 7.13 -2.62 -2.34
N PHE A 111 7.25 -3.60 -1.44
CA PHE A 111 7.89 -4.88 -1.74
C PHE A 111 7.24 -5.59 -2.92
N SER A 112 5.92 -5.79 -2.89
CA SER A 112 5.20 -6.46 -3.97
C SER A 112 5.33 -5.75 -5.31
N MET A 113 5.37 -4.41 -5.32
CA MET A 113 5.58 -3.65 -6.55
C MET A 113 6.98 -3.87 -7.13
N LEU A 114 8.01 -3.88 -6.27
CA LEU A 114 9.39 -4.14 -6.69
C LEU A 114 9.58 -5.58 -7.19
N GLU A 115 8.98 -6.58 -6.52
CA GLU A 115 8.94 -7.96 -7.02
C GLU A 115 8.16 -8.09 -8.33
N GLY A 116 7.14 -7.27 -8.52
CA GLY A 116 6.41 -7.14 -9.78
C GLY A 116 7.17 -6.45 -10.90
N GLY A 117 8.46 -6.12 -10.69
CA GLY A 117 9.37 -5.57 -11.69
C GLY A 117 9.44 -4.04 -11.75
N TRP A 118 8.81 -3.33 -10.83
CA TRP A 118 8.93 -1.87 -10.75
C TRP A 118 10.30 -1.47 -10.19
N THR A 119 10.89 -0.43 -10.76
CA THR A 119 12.10 0.19 -10.24
C THR A 119 11.81 1.12 -9.07
N ASP A 120 12.82 1.42 -8.25
CA ASP A 120 12.71 2.40 -7.15
C ASP A 120 12.23 3.76 -7.67
N ALA A 121 12.73 4.18 -8.84
CA ALA A 121 12.35 5.45 -9.45
C ALA A 121 10.87 5.49 -9.86
N GLU A 122 10.34 4.41 -10.41
CA GLU A 122 8.92 4.28 -10.74
C GLU A 122 8.05 4.29 -9.49
N VAL A 123 8.44 3.57 -8.44
CA VAL A 123 7.73 3.57 -7.15
C VAL A 123 7.76 4.98 -6.53
N CYS A 124 8.91 5.66 -6.53
CA CYS A 124 9.02 7.06 -6.07
C CYS A 124 8.06 7.97 -6.84
N HIS A 125 8.07 7.90 -8.15
CA HIS A 125 7.23 8.73 -9.02
C HIS A 125 5.75 8.46 -8.79
N GLU A 126 5.35 7.20 -8.83
CA GLU A 126 3.94 6.78 -8.77
C GLU A 126 3.29 6.96 -7.39
N LEU A 127 4.07 6.76 -6.32
CA LEU A 127 3.57 6.87 -4.95
C LEU A 127 3.87 8.20 -4.28
N GLY A 128 4.59 9.11 -4.97
CA GLY A 128 5.04 10.38 -4.40
C GLY A 128 5.94 10.15 -3.18
N MET A 129 6.80 9.12 -3.23
CA MET A 129 7.76 8.80 -2.18
C MET A 129 9.13 9.41 -2.46
N GLU A 130 9.81 9.82 -1.39
CA GLU A 130 11.22 10.17 -1.49
C GLU A 130 12.09 8.90 -1.53
N PRO A 131 13.25 8.91 -2.24
CA PRO A 131 14.15 7.75 -2.30
C PRO A 131 14.56 7.22 -0.92
N ASP A 132 14.76 8.11 0.05
CA ASP A 132 15.07 7.77 1.45
C ASP A 132 13.93 7.02 2.15
N GLU A 133 12.69 7.31 1.79
CA GLU A 133 11.51 6.63 2.33
C GLU A 133 11.46 5.18 1.83
N ILE A 134 11.70 4.95 0.54
CA ILE A 134 11.79 3.59 -0.01
C ILE A 134 12.92 2.82 0.64
N LEU A 135 14.09 3.44 0.82
CA LEU A 135 15.22 2.79 1.49
C LEU A 135 14.87 2.36 2.91
N ARG A 136 14.20 3.20 3.69
CA ARG A 136 13.74 2.86 5.05
C ARG A 136 12.74 1.71 5.03
N LEU A 137 11.78 1.70 4.11
CA LEU A 137 10.80 0.63 3.98
C LEU A 137 11.47 -0.71 3.62
N LYS A 138 12.46 -0.69 2.75
CA LYS A 138 13.29 -1.86 2.42
C LYS A 138 14.01 -2.43 3.66
N HIS A 139 14.54 -1.57 4.52
CA HIS A 139 15.19 -2.00 5.77
C HIS A 139 14.19 -2.63 6.76
N VAL A 140 13.00 -2.03 6.91
CA VAL A 140 11.97 -2.52 7.86
C VAL A 140 11.39 -3.86 7.42
N THR A 141 11.27 -4.12 6.13
CA THR A 141 10.70 -5.37 5.58
C THR A 141 11.70 -6.51 5.43
N GLY A 142 12.96 -6.31 5.83
CA GLY A 142 14.01 -7.34 5.71
C GLY A 142 14.56 -7.52 4.29
N PHE A 143 14.34 -6.55 3.42
CA PHE A 143 14.79 -6.50 2.02
C PHE A 143 16.32 -6.56 1.85
N SER A 144 17.09 -6.42 2.92
CA SER A 144 18.56 -6.45 2.86
C SER A 144 19.13 -7.71 2.22
N LYS A 145 18.39 -8.83 2.20
CA LYS A 145 18.81 -10.08 1.54
C LYS A 145 18.70 -10.05 0.02
N LEU A 146 17.77 -9.31 -0.55
CA LEU A 146 17.60 -9.20 -2.02
C LEU A 146 18.59 -8.24 -2.67
N PHE A 147 19.25 -7.38 -1.89
CA PHE A 147 20.22 -6.39 -2.36
C PHE A 147 21.68 -6.73 -2.05
N ALA A 148 21.96 -7.91 -1.49
CA ALA A 148 23.34 -8.38 -1.31
C ALA A 148 24.11 -8.47 -2.65
N ASP A 149 23.39 -8.72 -3.76
CA ASP A 149 23.96 -8.82 -5.11
C ASP A 149 23.89 -7.54 -5.97
N ALA A 150 23.08 -6.56 -5.57
CA ALA A 150 23.08 -5.27 -6.24
C ALA A 150 24.25 -4.44 -5.72
N GLY A 151 25.32 -4.31 -6.48
CA GLY A 151 26.52 -3.55 -6.14
C GLY A 151 26.20 -2.10 -5.78
N TYR A 152 25.77 -1.88 -4.56
CA TYR A 152 25.54 -0.55 -3.99
C TYR A 152 26.89 0.19 -3.98
N ARG A 153 27.08 1.07 -4.93
CA ARG A 153 28.23 1.98 -4.90
C ARG A 153 28.10 2.87 -3.67
N ARG A 154 29.15 2.88 -2.84
CA ARG A 154 29.33 3.61 -1.58
C ARG A 154 29.22 5.15 -1.70
N SER A 155 28.34 5.70 -2.53
CA SER A 155 28.19 7.15 -2.73
C SER A 155 27.47 7.89 -1.60
N TRP A 156 27.07 7.19 -0.53
CA TRP A 156 26.22 7.69 0.55
C TRP A 156 26.94 7.90 1.89
N GLU A 157 28.21 7.62 1.99
CA GLU A 157 28.95 7.98 3.20
C GLU A 157 29.18 9.49 3.22
N THR A 158 28.61 10.19 4.22
CA THR A 158 29.01 11.58 4.48
C THR A 158 30.52 11.61 4.71
N ARG A 159 31.21 12.69 4.32
CA ARG A 159 32.68 12.81 4.51
C ARG A 159 33.12 12.53 5.94
N ARG A 160 32.23 12.80 6.94
CA ARG A 160 32.46 12.54 8.37
C ARG A 160 32.41 11.04 8.66
N MET A 161 31.39 10.31 8.17
CA MET A 161 31.26 8.87 8.37
C MET A 161 32.37 8.08 7.66
N GLY A 162 32.76 8.50 6.45
CA GLY A 162 33.86 7.88 5.72
C GLY A 162 35.22 8.06 6.41
N ARG A 163 35.40 9.15 7.18
CA ARG A 163 36.60 9.35 8.00
C ARG A 163 36.58 8.46 9.24
N LEU A 164 35.51 8.46 10.00
CA LEU A 164 35.35 7.64 11.20
C LEU A 164 35.48 6.15 10.88
N ARG A 165 34.95 5.69 9.76
CA ARG A 165 35.11 4.31 9.32
C ARG A 165 36.56 3.96 8.98
N ARG A 166 37.31 4.85 8.32
CA ARG A 166 38.73 4.63 8.01
C ARG A 166 39.56 4.60 9.30
N GLU A 167 39.30 5.48 10.25
CA GLU A 167 39.93 5.50 11.57
C GLU A 167 39.65 4.18 12.32
N TRP A 168 38.39 3.73 12.35
CA TRP A 168 37.98 2.49 12.98
C TRP A 168 38.62 1.24 12.31
N LEU A 169 38.64 1.16 10.97
CA LEU A 169 39.29 0.06 10.24
C LEU A 169 40.81 0.05 10.40
N ALA A 170 41.43 1.18 10.65
CA ALA A 170 42.85 1.25 10.94
C ALA A 170 43.19 0.69 12.34
N GLU A 171 42.25 0.81 13.29
CA GLU A 171 42.37 0.27 14.66
C GLU A 171 41.95 -1.22 14.74
N HIS A 172 41.16 -1.73 13.77
CA HIS A 172 40.62 -3.10 13.74
C HIS A 172 40.89 -3.75 12.37
N PRO A 173 42.14 -4.08 12.04
CA PRO A 173 42.51 -4.62 10.73
C PRO A 173 41.94 -6.04 10.46
N GLU A 174 41.55 -6.77 11.50
CA GLU A 174 40.95 -8.10 11.43
C GLU A 174 39.51 -8.10 10.89
N ASP A 175 38.82 -6.95 10.89
CA ASP A 175 37.43 -6.84 10.43
C ASP A 175 37.31 -6.43 8.96
N VAL A 176 38.41 -6.40 8.22
CA VAL A 176 38.41 -6.20 6.77
C VAL A 176 38.10 -7.54 6.11
N ALA A 177 36.79 -7.80 5.83
CA ALA A 177 36.41 -8.96 5.03
C ALA A 177 37.02 -8.89 3.61
N PRO A 178 37.44 -10.04 3.04
CA PRO A 178 38.03 -10.14 1.71
C PRO A 178 37.10 -9.69 0.58
#